data_7cf6665e5f4b2c87fae4d4b287731dc5
#
_entry.id   7cf6665e5f4b2c87fae4d4b287731dc5
#
_cell.length_a   1.000
_cell.length_b   1.000
_cell.length_c   1.000
_cell.angle_alpha   90.00
_cell.angle_beta   90.00
_cell.angle_gamma   90.00
#
_symmetry.space_group_name_H-M   'P 1'
#
loop_
_entity.id
_entity.type
_entity.pdbx_description
1 polymer ?
#
loop_
_entity_poly.entity_id
_entity_poly.type
_entity_poly.pdbx_seq_one_letter_code
_entity_poly.pdbx_strand_id
1 'polypeptide(L)'
;MEDFYRIRRLPPYVFEQVNRAKAAARNAGADIIDLGMGNPDLPAPPHVIEKLKETLGKPRTDRYSASRGITGLRKAQAAYYDRRFGVKLNPETQIVATLGSKEGFANVAQAITAPGDVVLCPNPSYPIHAFGFLMAGGVIRSVPSEPTPQFFEAVERAITHSIPKPLAIVVCYPSNPTAYVASLDFYRDLVAFAKKHEILILSDLAYAEVYFDDSNPPPSVLQVQGAIDVTVEFTSMSKTFSMAGWRMGFAVGNERIIAALARVKSYLDYGAFTPIQVAATAALNGPDDCIREMRDTYRKRRDALVESFGRAGWDIPPPEASMFAWAPLPRTFRDVGSMQFATLMVEKSGVVVSPGVAFGEHGEGYVRIAMVENEQRIRQAARGVRRFLESGIETLHNVVPLANRR
;
A
#
# COMPACT_ATOMS: atom_id res chain seq x y z
N MET A 1 -6.12 27.71 20.44
CA MET A 1 -6.80 27.74 19.11
C MET A 1 -7.37 26.34 18.92
N GLU A 2 -8.68 26.20 18.71
CA GLU A 2 -9.26 24.89 18.47
C GLU A 2 -8.80 24.34 17.11
N ASP A 3 -8.52 23.04 17.04
CA ASP A 3 -8.17 22.39 15.78
C ASP A 3 -9.33 22.44 14.78
N PHE A 4 -8.99 22.55 13.50
CA PHE A 4 -9.99 22.54 12.44
C PHE A 4 -10.76 21.21 12.42
N TYR A 5 -12.07 21.26 12.15
CA TYR A 5 -12.97 20.12 12.21
C TYR A 5 -12.45 18.86 11.47
N ARG A 6 -11.90 19.02 10.28
CA ARG A 6 -11.37 17.90 9.50
C ARG A 6 -10.11 17.30 10.13
N ILE A 7 -9.27 18.12 10.77
CA ILE A 7 -8.04 17.65 11.44
C ILE A 7 -8.38 16.85 12.69
N ARG A 8 -9.39 17.26 13.46
CA ARG A 8 -9.86 16.51 14.65
C ARG A 8 -10.36 15.10 14.34
N ARG A 9 -10.78 14.83 13.09
CA ARG A 9 -11.22 13.50 12.64
C ARG A 9 -10.07 12.57 12.24
N LEU A 10 -8.87 13.10 12.08
CA LEU A 10 -7.69 12.31 11.75
C LEU A 10 -6.97 11.91 13.03
N PRO A 11 -6.58 10.64 13.19
CA PRO A 11 -5.76 10.26 14.33
C PRO A 11 -4.40 10.95 14.24
N PRO A 12 -3.72 11.14 15.41
CA PRO A 12 -2.33 11.57 15.40
C PRO A 12 -1.48 10.67 14.50
N TYR A 13 -0.44 11.24 13.89
CA TYR A 13 0.46 10.46 13.05
C TYR A 13 1.19 9.39 13.87
N VAL A 14 0.71 8.15 13.77
CA VAL A 14 1.11 7.04 14.64
C VAL A 14 2.61 6.74 14.57
N PHE A 15 3.25 6.98 13.42
CA PHE A 15 4.69 6.76 13.25
C PHE A 15 5.57 7.79 13.95
N GLU A 16 5.01 8.85 14.53
CA GLU A 16 5.80 9.94 15.12
C GLU A 16 6.67 9.46 16.29
N GLN A 17 6.15 8.59 17.16
CA GLN A 17 6.90 8.04 18.30
C GLN A 17 8.09 7.21 17.82
N VAL A 18 7.87 6.28 16.88
CA VAL A 18 8.93 5.45 16.30
C VAL A 18 9.97 6.32 15.58
N ASN A 19 9.52 7.35 14.87
CA ASN A 19 10.43 8.28 14.19
C ASN A 19 11.27 9.09 15.17
N ARG A 20 10.71 9.52 16.31
CA ARG A 20 11.45 10.20 17.37
C ARG A 20 12.51 9.27 18.00
N ALA A 21 12.14 8.02 18.32
CA ALA A 21 13.08 7.02 18.83
C ALA A 21 14.22 6.75 17.84
N LYS A 22 13.88 6.59 16.55
CA LYS A 22 14.85 6.44 15.47
C LYS A 22 15.81 7.63 15.35
N ALA A 23 15.29 8.85 15.39
CA ALA A 23 16.10 10.06 15.33
C ALA A 23 17.03 10.18 16.54
N ALA A 24 16.54 9.93 17.75
CA ALA A 24 17.34 9.94 18.97
C ALA A 24 18.48 8.92 18.93
N ALA A 25 18.19 7.68 18.50
CA ALA A 25 19.19 6.63 18.37
C ALA A 25 20.28 6.96 17.32
N ARG A 26 19.89 7.51 16.16
CA ARG A 26 20.84 7.98 15.14
C ARG A 26 21.74 9.12 15.65
N ASN A 27 21.17 10.07 16.37
CA ASN A 27 21.92 11.18 16.95
C ASN A 27 22.92 10.69 18.04
N ALA A 28 22.62 9.57 18.69
CA ALA A 28 23.53 8.90 19.61
C ALA A 28 24.60 8.02 18.90
N GLY A 29 24.64 8.02 17.57
CA GLY A 29 25.62 7.25 16.78
C GLY A 29 25.26 5.76 16.57
N ALA A 30 24.03 5.34 16.87
CA ALA A 30 23.60 3.97 16.68
C ALA A 30 23.44 3.62 15.18
N ASP A 31 23.91 2.43 14.79
CA ASP A 31 23.67 1.85 13.47
C ASP A 31 22.22 1.33 13.40
N ILE A 32 21.35 2.10 12.78
CA ILE A 32 19.91 1.79 12.67
C ILE A 32 19.61 1.09 11.35
N ILE A 33 18.97 -0.08 11.44
CA ILE A 33 18.46 -0.84 10.29
C ILE A 33 16.95 -0.56 10.18
N ASP A 34 16.55 0.16 9.13
CA ASP A 34 15.16 0.62 8.95
C ASP A 34 14.35 -0.37 8.10
N LEU A 35 13.67 -1.28 8.76
CA LEU A 35 12.67 -2.20 8.18
C LEU A 35 11.22 -1.71 8.40
N GLY A 36 11.03 -0.45 8.81
CA GLY A 36 9.71 0.14 9.04
C GLY A 36 9.14 0.83 7.80
N MET A 37 9.96 1.61 7.11
CA MET A 37 9.51 2.40 5.95
C MET A 37 9.47 1.54 4.68
N GLY A 38 8.29 1.39 4.08
CA GLY A 38 8.10 0.67 2.81
C GLY A 38 8.50 1.48 1.59
N ASN A 39 9.71 2.01 1.57
CA ASN A 39 10.25 2.74 0.43
C ASN A 39 11.15 1.82 -0.39
N PRO A 40 10.82 1.52 -1.68
CA PRO A 40 11.71 0.73 -2.53
C PRO A 40 13.11 1.32 -2.56
N ASP A 41 14.11 0.47 -2.36
CA ASP A 41 15.52 0.85 -2.32
C ASP A 41 16.26 0.54 -3.63
N LEU A 42 15.65 -0.30 -4.50
CA LEU A 42 16.20 -0.59 -5.81
C LEU A 42 16.10 0.63 -6.74
N PRO A 43 17.07 0.85 -7.62
CA PRO A 43 17.00 1.94 -8.60
C PRO A 43 15.92 1.69 -9.64
N ALA A 44 15.42 2.76 -10.24
CA ALA A 44 14.59 2.65 -11.44
C ALA A 44 15.39 2.00 -12.58
N PRO A 45 14.71 1.26 -13.51
CA PRO A 45 15.41 0.54 -14.58
C PRO A 45 16.24 1.47 -15.47
N PRO A 46 17.44 1.06 -15.94
CA PRO A 46 18.33 1.91 -16.71
C PRO A 46 17.68 2.52 -17.97
N HIS A 47 16.91 1.73 -18.74
CA HIS A 47 16.21 2.21 -19.93
C HIS A 47 15.17 3.31 -19.62
N VAL A 48 14.57 3.28 -18.42
CA VAL A 48 13.62 4.30 -17.95
C VAL A 48 14.36 5.58 -17.60
N ILE A 49 15.51 5.48 -16.92
CA ILE A 49 16.38 6.60 -16.57
C ILE A 49 16.90 7.28 -17.84
N GLU A 50 17.37 6.50 -18.81
CA GLU A 50 17.87 7.05 -20.08
C GLU A 50 16.75 7.75 -20.87
N LYS A 51 15.53 7.21 -20.88
CA LYS A 51 14.38 7.88 -21.50
C LYS A 51 14.03 9.20 -20.81
N LEU A 52 14.14 9.26 -19.50
CA LEU A 52 13.98 10.51 -18.75
C LEU A 52 15.02 11.56 -19.18
N LYS A 53 16.32 11.19 -19.20
CA LYS A 53 17.41 12.08 -19.62
C LYS A 53 17.22 12.59 -21.05
N GLU A 54 16.92 11.70 -21.99
CA GLU A 54 16.61 12.06 -23.37
C GLU A 54 15.49 13.06 -23.47
N THR A 55 14.43 12.88 -22.67
CA THR A 55 13.25 13.74 -22.72
C THR A 55 13.50 15.10 -22.08
N LEU A 56 14.29 15.17 -21.02
CA LEU A 56 14.65 16.43 -20.37
C LEU A 56 15.36 17.40 -21.32
N GLY A 57 16.13 16.90 -22.30
CA GLY A 57 16.80 17.72 -23.31
C GLY A 57 15.88 18.22 -24.43
N LYS A 58 14.61 17.81 -24.49
CA LYS A 58 13.69 18.22 -25.56
C LYS A 58 13.01 19.54 -25.26
N PRO A 59 12.75 20.39 -26.27
CA PRO A 59 12.06 21.64 -26.08
C PRO A 59 10.61 21.44 -25.64
N ARG A 60 10.08 22.36 -24.84
CA ARG A 60 8.68 22.41 -24.39
C ARG A 60 8.29 21.37 -23.34
N THR A 61 9.24 20.67 -22.74
CA THR A 61 8.98 19.70 -21.66
C THR A 61 8.58 20.38 -20.35
N ASP A 62 8.91 21.66 -20.19
CA ASP A 62 8.60 22.48 -19.00
C ASP A 62 7.16 23.02 -18.96
N ARG A 63 6.40 22.79 -20.03
CA ARG A 63 5.02 23.26 -20.09
C ARG A 63 4.10 22.38 -19.24
N TYR A 64 2.99 22.99 -18.79
CA TYR A 64 1.92 22.22 -18.17
C TYR A 64 1.51 21.04 -19.05
N SER A 65 1.32 19.90 -18.41
CA SER A 65 0.89 18.67 -19.08
C SER A 65 -0.65 18.49 -19.01
N ALA A 66 -1.13 17.30 -19.33
CA ALA A 66 -2.54 16.96 -19.23
C ALA A 66 -2.83 16.29 -17.88
N SER A 67 -3.82 16.77 -17.12
CA SER A 67 -4.23 16.20 -15.83
C SER A 67 -4.56 14.71 -15.91
N ARG A 68 -5.13 14.26 -17.06
CA ARG A 68 -5.43 12.85 -17.31
C ARG A 68 -4.23 12.00 -17.67
N GLY A 69 -3.08 12.60 -17.89
CA GLY A 69 -1.90 11.97 -18.47
C GLY A 69 -1.88 12.03 -20.01
N ILE A 70 -0.67 12.02 -20.59
CA ILE A 70 -0.49 12.06 -22.05
C ILE A 70 -1.07 10.78 -22.70
N THR A 71 -1.54 10.91 -23.94
CA THR A 71 -2.19 9.81 -24.67
C THR A 71 -1.29 8.56 -24.77
N GLY A 72 0.00 8.74 -25.06
CA GLY A 72 0.96 7.63 -25.13
C GLY A 72 1.04 6.83 -23.84
N LEU A 73 1.04 7.51 -22.68
CA LEU A 73 1.07 6.88 -21.36
C LEU A 73 -0.21 6.06 -21.09
N ARG A 74 -1.38 6.63 -21.39
CA ARG A 74 -2.67 5.93 -21.22
C ARG A 74 -2.78 4.70 -22.11
N LYS A 75 -2.31 4.80 -23.37
CA LYS A 75 -2.22 3.65 -24.29
C LYS A 75 -1.26 2.56 -23.78
N ALA A 76 -0.10 2.95 -23.23
CA ALA A 76 0.85 2.01 -22.64
C ALA A 76 0.25 1.28 -21.43
N GLN A 77 -0.52 1.98 -20.59
CA GLN A 77 -1.23 1.36 -19.47
C GLN A 77 -2.33 0.40 -19.93
N ALA A 78 -3.07 0.73 -20.97
CA ALA A 78 -4.04 -0.20 -21.57
C ALA A 78 -3.35 -1.47 -22.10
N ALA A 79 -2.23 -1.31 -22.80
CA ALA A 79 -1.43 -2.43 -23.30
C ALA A 79 -0.84 -3.29 -22.18
N TYR A 80 -0.43 -2.69 -21.06
CA TYR A 80 0.00 -3.42 -19.86
C TYR A 80 -1.13 -4.30 -19.30
N TYR A 81 -2.36 -3.75 -19.17
CA TYR A 81 -3.51 -4.53 -18.68
C TYR A 81 -3.86 -5.68 -19.62
N ASP A 82 -3.80 -5.47 -20.93
CA ASP A 82 -4.05 -6.53 -21.92
C ASP A 82 -3.00 -7.65 -21.82
N ARG A 83 -1.70 -7.31 -21.78
CA ARG A 83 -0.62 -8.29 -21.65
C ARG A 83 -0.65 -9.05 -20.34
N ARG A 84 -0.85 -8.34 -19.23
CA ARG A 84 -0.69 -8.89 -17.86
C ARG A 84 -1.94 -9.62 -17.38
N PHE A 85 -3.11 -9.12 -17.71
CA PHE A 85 -4.39 -9.57 -17.15
C PHE A 85 -5.40 -10.02 -18.23
N GLY A 86 -5.11 -9.85 -19.51
CA GLY A 86 -6.08 -10.09 -20.60
C GLY A 86 -7.26 -9.11 -20.59
N VAL A 87 -7.11 -7.96 -19.92
CA VAL A 87 -8.16 -6.95 -19.76
C VAL A 87 -7.99 -5.83 -20.78
N LYS A 88 -8.96 -5.67 -21.67
CA LYS A 88 -8.97 -4.60 -22.67
C LYS A 88 -9.62 -3.35 -22.11
N LEU A 89 -8.88 -2.25 -22.06
CA LEU A 89 -9.31 -0.96 -21.56
C LEU A 89 -9.30 0.09 -22.67
N ASN A 90 -10.31 0.96 -22.68
CA ASN A 90 -10.31 2.15 -23.52
C ASN A 90 -9.40 3.23 -22.88
N PRO A 91 -8.27 3.60 -23.50
CA PRO A 91 -7.35 4.58 -22.95
C PRO A 91 -7.95 6.00 -22.84
N GLU A 92 -9.05 6.29 -23.57
CA GLU A 92 -9.67 7.62 -23.53
C GLU A 92 -10.71 7.76 -22.43
N THR A 93 -11.42 6.69 -22.06
CA THR A 93 -12.54 6.76 -21.11
C THR A 93 -12.30 5.99 -19.81
N GLN A 94 -11.43 4.97 -19.84
CA GLN A 94 -11.26 4.03 -18.72
C GLN A 94 -9.91 4.14 -18.02
N ILE A 95 -9.07 5.13 -18.36
CA ILE A 95 -7.74 5.32 -17.77
C ILE A 95 -7.49 6.80 -17.45
N VAL A 96 -6.94 7.05 -16.26
CA VAL A 96 -6.38 8.34 -15.86
C VAL A 96 -5.07 8.12 -15.11
N ALA A 97 -4.04 8.90 -15.46
CA ALA A 97 -2.78 8.93 -14.73
C ALA A 97 -2.95 9.72 -13.43
N THR A 98 -2.30 9.27 -12.36
CA THR A 98 -2.34 9.88 -11.04
C THR A 98 -0.92 10.19 -10.53
N LEU A 99 -0.79 11.11 -9.58
CA LEU A 99 0.49 11.41 -8.94
C LEU A 99 0.83 10.35 -7.85
N GLY A 100 0.85 9.09 -8.29
CA GLY A 100 0.87 7.87 -7.48
C GLY A 100 -0.54 7.43 -7.07
N SER A 101 -0.73 6.14 -6.74
CA SER A 101 -2.03 5.58 -6.36
C SER A 101 -2.65 6.27 -5.14
N LYS A 102 -1.82 6.71 -4.18
CA LYS A 102 -2.29 7.41 -2.96
C LYS A 102 -3.05 8.70 -3.28
N GLU A 103 -2.55 9.50 -4.22
CA GLU A 103 -3.24 10.72 -4.68
C GLU A 103 -4.51 10.36 -5.43
N GLY A 104 -4.47 9.32 -6.27
CA GLY A 104 -5.65 8.82 -6.98
C GLY A 104 -6.77 8.41 -6.01
N PHE A 105 -6.45 7.69 -4.93
CA PHE A 105 -7.41 7.35 -3.88
C PHE A 105 -7.98 8.58 -3.19
N ALA A 106 -7.14 9.55 -2.82
CA ALA A 106 -7.61 10.78 -2.18
C ALA A 106 -8.57 11.57 -3.08
N ASN A 107 -8.26 11.65 -4.36
CA ASN A 107 -9.08 12.38 -5.32
C ASN A 107 -10.37 11.62 -5.72
N VAL A 108 -10.33 10.29 -5.82
CA VAL A 108 -11.57 9.53 -6.05
C VAL A 108 -12.49 9.64 -4.84
N ALA A 109 -11.95 9.64 -3.62
CA ALA A 109 -12.74 9.87 -2.42
C ALA A 109 -13.46 11.23 -2.48
N GLN A 110 -12.76 12.30 -2.88
CA GLN A 110 -13.38 13.61 -3.08
C GLN A 110 -14.42 13.63 -4.21
N ALA A 111 -14.18 12.84 -5.27
CA ALA A 111 -15.06 12.82 -6.46
C ALA A 111 -16.39 12.14 -6.22
N ILE A 112 -16.46 11.12 -5.36
CA ILE A 112 -17.63 10.26 -5.23
C ILE A 112 -18.34 10.33 -3.88
N THR A 113 -17.73 10.96 -2.86
CA THR A 113 -18.24 10.94 -1.49
C THR A 113 -18.96 12.25 -1.13
N ALA A 114 -20.20 12.15 -0.72
CA ALA A 114 -20.91 13.24 -0.04
C ALA A 114 -20.67 13.16 1.48
N PRO A 115 -20.85 14.28 2.22
CA PRO A 115 -20.77 14.25 3.69
C PRO A 115 -21.72 13.22 4.29
N GLY A 116 -21.18 12.30 5.11
CA GLY A 116 -21.94 11.25 5.76
C GLY A 116 -22.08 9.94 4.97
N ASP A 117 -21.65 9.87 3.72
CA ASP A 117 -21.60 8.60 2.97
C ASP A 117 -20.72 7.58 3.68
N VAL A 118 -21.18 6.33 3.71
CA VAL A 118 -20.46 5.22 4.35
C VAL A 118 -19.59 4.50 3.32
N VAL A 119 -18.34 4.23 3.70
CA VAL A 119 -17.40 3.43 2.89
C VAL A 119 -16.87 2.28 3.73
N LEU A 120 -16.91 1.07 3.18
CA LEU A 120 -16.37 -0.12 3.81
C LEU A 120 -14.86 -0.18 3.54
N CYS A 121 -14.06 -0.22 4.60
CA CYS A 121 -12.61 -0.28 4.48
C CYS A 121 -12.05 -1.48 5.25
N PRO A 122 -11.09 -2.22 4.67
CA PRO A 122 -10.43 -3.29 5.41
C PRO A 122 -9.67 -2.74 6.61
N ASN A 123 -9.63 -3.52 7.69
CA ASN A 123 -8.88 -3.21 8.89
C ASN A 123 -8.16 -4.48 9.36
N PRO A 124 -6.79 -4.49 9.41
CA PRO A 124 -5.90 -3.38 9.11
C PRO A 124 -5.79 -3.07 7.61
N SER A 125 -5.43 -1.82 7.24
CA SER A 125 -5.18 -1.42 5.85
C SER A 125 -4.22 -0.25 5.73
N TYR A 126 -3.83 0.06 4.48
CA TYR A 126 -3.02 1.24 4.21
C TYR A 126 -3.82 2.52 4.52
N PRO A 127 -3.28 3.47 5.28
CA PRO A 127 -4.05 4.59 5.85
C PRO A 127 -4.91 5.39 4.87
N ILE A 128 -4.49 5.53 3.60
CA ILE A 128 -5.26 6.32 2.63
C ILE A 128 -6.63 5.72 2.33
N HIS A 129 -6.78 4.40 2.49
CA HIS A 129 -8.04 3.70 2.23
C HIS A 129 -9.17 4.17 3.14
N ALA A 130 -8.86 4.50 4.39
CA ALA A 130 -9.82 5.07 5.33
C ALA A 130 -9.76 6.60 5.34
N PHE A 131 -8.55 7.16 5.48
CA PHE A 131 -8.40 8.60 5.71
C PHE A 131 -8.71 9.46 4.49
N GLY A 132 -8.57 8.92 3.26
CA GLY A 132 -9.03 9.61 2.06
C GLY A 132 -10.51 9.95 2.13
N PHE A 133 -11.35 9.00 2.56
CA PHE A 133 -12.79 9.19 2.69
C PHE A 133 -13.17 10.02 3.91
N LEU A 134 -12.47 9.86 5.04
CA LEU A 134 -12.66 10.72 6.21
C LEU A 134 -12.39 12.20 5.89
N MET A 135 -11.33 12.49 5.13
CA MET A 135 -11.02 13.85 4.67
C MET A 135 -12.09 14.39 3.70
N ALA A 136 -12.67 13.53 2.88
CA ALA A 136 -13.77 13.90 1.99
C ALA A 136 -15.12 14.16 2.72
N GLY A 137 -15.19 13.80 4.01
CA GLY A 137 -16.42 13.95 4.82
C GLY A 137 -17.22 12.66 5.00
N GLY A 138 -16.75 11.55 4.44
CA GLY A 138 -17.36 10.24 4.59
C GLY A 138 -17.20 9.63 5.99
N VAL A 139 -17.85 8.51 6.20
CA VAL A 139 -17.79 7.68 7.40
C VAL A 139 -17.22 6.32 7.03
N ILE A 140 -16.28 5.82 7.84
CA ILE A 140 -15.66 4.54 7.61
C ILE A 140 -16.31 3.46 8.46
N ARG A 141 -16.60 2.33 7.83
CA ARG A 141 -16.97 1.10 8.50
C ARG A 141 -15.94 0.02 8.24
N SER A 142 -15.32 -0.46 9.31
CA SER A 142 -14.28 -1.49 9.23
C SER A 142 -14.88 -2.84 8.82
N VAL A 143 -14.18 -3.54 7.92
CA VAL A 143 -14.44 -4.93 7.53
C VAL A 143 -13.11 -5.71 7.62
N PRO A 144 -13.13 -7.06 7.71
CA PRO A 144 -11.90 -7.84 7.71
C PRO A 144 -11.04 -7.56 6.48
N SER A 145 -9.71 -7.68 6.64
CA SER A 145 -8.76 -7.52 5.52
C SER A 145 -8.41 -8.85 4.83
N GLU A 146 -8.71 -9.98 5.45
CA GLU A 146 -8.39 -11.31 4.92
C GLU A 146 -9.42 -11.75 3.88
N PRO A 147 -9.00 -12.22 2.68
CA PRO A 147 -9.92 -12.61 1.61
C PRO A 147 -10.45 -14.04 1.80
N THR A 148 -11.24 -14.24 2.84
CA THR A 148 -11.85 -15.53 3.22
C THR A 148 -13.38 -15.49 3.06
N PRO A 149 -14.09 -16.63 3.13
CA PRO A 149 -15.55 -16.65 3.13
C PRO A 149 -16.16 -15.78 4.24
N GLN A 150 -15.54 -15.69 5.41
CA GLN A 150 -15.97 -14.86 6.54
C GLN A 150 -15.95 -13.36 6.23
N PHE A 151 -15.15 -12.93 5.23
CA PHE A 151 -15.18 -11.57 4.71
C PHE A 151 -16.58 -11.17 4.25
N PHE A 152 -17.25 -12.00 3.44
CA PHE A 152 -18.57 -11.70 2.90
C PHE A 152 -19.65 -11.64 3.97
N GLU A 153 -19.58 -12.50 4.99
CA GLU A 153 -20.50 -12.45 6.13
C GLU A 153 -20.35 -11.15 6.92
N ALA A 154 -19.11 -10.70 7.13
CA ALA A 154 -18.84 -9.45 7.83
C ALA A 154 -19.29 -8.23 7.00
N VAL A 155 -19.08 -8.25 5.69
CA VAL A 155 -19.50 -7.19 4.76
C VAL A 155 -21.02 -7.13 4.68
N GLU A 156 -21.73 -8.26 4.59
CA GLU A 156 -23.21 -8.31 4.62
C GLU A 156 -23.76 -7.68 5.90
N ARG A 157 -23.19 -8.05 7.06
CA ARG A 157 -23.57 -7.43 8.34
C ARG A 157 -23.30 -5.94 8.36
N ALA A 158 -22.14 -5.50 7.82
CA ALA A 158 -21.79 -4.09 7.77
C ALA A 158 -22.77 -3.30 6.89
N ILE A 159 -23.22 -3.85 5.76
CA ILE A 159 -24.23 -3.23 4.89
C ILE A 159 -25.58 -3.13 5.61
N THR A 160 -26.04 -4.24 6.18
CA THR A 160 -27.35 -4.32 6.86
C THR A 160 -27.47 -3.32 8.01
N HIS A 161 -26.35 -3.05 8.72
CA HIS A 161 -26.35 -2.15 9.87
C HIS A 161 -25.80 -0.74 9.54
N SER A 162 -25.75 -0.36 8.27
CA SER A 162 -25.30 0.99 7.86
C SER A 162 -26.46 1.83 7.32
N ILE A 163 -26.58 3.02 7.86
CA ILE A 163 -27.49 4.05 7.38
C ILE A 163 -26.68 5.36 7.24
N PRO A 164 -26.51 5.89 6.03
CA PRO A 164 -26.97 5.36 4.75
C PRO A 164 -26.28 4.04 4.35
N LYS A 165 -26.84 3.35 3.33
CA LYS A 165 -26.22 2.19 2.69
C LYS A 165 -24.80 2.56 2.22
N PRO A 166 -23.79 1.68 2.38
CA PRO A 166 -22.43 1.95 1.92
C PRO A 166 -22.37 2.28 0.42
N LEU A 167 -21.60 3.30 0.08
CA LEU A 167 -21.32 3.70 -1.29
C LEU A 167 -20.34 2.77 -1.99
N ALA A 168 -19.30 2.35 -1.27
CA ALA A 168 -18.19 1.61 -1.83
C ALA A 168 -17.55 0.67 -0.80
N ILE A 169 -16.83 -0.32 -1.31
CA ILE A 169 -15.91 -1.15 -0.57
C ILE A 169 -14.50 -0.98 -1.13
N VAL A 170 -13.52 -0.78 -0.25
CA VAL A 170 -12.10 -0.79 -0.60
C VAL A 170 -11.53 -2.19 -0.41
N VAL A 171 -10.74 -2.66 -1.37
CA VAL A 171 -9.93 -3.87 -1.26
C VAL A 171 -8.49 -3.59 -1.69
N CYS A 172 -7.53 -4.31 -1.12
CA CYS A 172 -6.11 -4.14 -1.42
C CYS A 172 -5.41 -5.50 -1.42
N TYR A 173 -5.16 -6.06 -2.60
CA TYR A 173 -4.49 -7.35 -2.76
C TYR A 173 -3.56 -7.32 -3.98
N PRO A 174 -2.24 -7.66 -3.82
CA PRO A 174 -1.55 -7.98 -2.56
C PRO A 174 -1.59 -6.84 -1.55
N SER A 175 -1.84 -7.20 -0.30
CA SER A 175 -2.19 -6.23 0.75
C SER A 175 -0.97 -5.51 1.36
N ASN A 176 -1.16 -4.28 1.73
CA ASN A 176 -0.38 -3.54 2.68
C ASN A 176 -1.29 -3.19 3.88
N PRO A 177 -1.06 -3.73 5.08
CA PRO A 177 0.22 -4.28 5.59
C PRO A 177 0.34 -5.81 5.55
N THR A 178 -0.74 -6.57 5.35
CA THR A 178 -0.83 -7.98 5.71
C THR A 178 -0.21 -8.95 4.70
N ALA A 179 0.12 -8.49 3.51
CA ALA A 179 0.61 -9.28 2.38
C ALA A 179 -0.37 -10.35 1.85
N TYR A 180 -1.64 -10.33 2.27
CA TYR A 180 -2.66 -11.23 1.74
C TYR A 180 -2.82 -11.07 0.23
N VAL A 181 -3.10 -12.18 -0.45
CA VAL A 181 -3.39 -12.24 -1.89
C VAL A 181 -4.80 -12.78 -2.08
N ALA A 182 -5.60 -12.13 -2.93
CA ALA A 182 -6.92 -12.63 -3.29
C ALA A 182 -6.83 -13.53 -4.52
N SER A 183 -7.65 -14.58 -4.55
CA SER A 183 -7.84 -15.41 -5.72
C SER A 183 -8.82 -14.76 -6.72
N LEU A 184 -8.82 -15.24 -7.96
CA LEU A 184 -9.80 -14.80 -8.94
C LEU A 184 -11.23 -15.21 -8.54
N ASP A 185 -11.39 -16.33 -7.83
CA ASP A 185 -12.70 -16.78 -7.32
C ASP A 185 -13.23 -15.82 -6.25
N PHE A 186 -12.37 -15.37 -5.32
CA PHE A 186 -12.75 -14.32 -4.38
C PHE A 186 -13.22 -13.05 -5.10
N TYR A 187 -12.56 -12.66 -6.18
CA TYR A 187 -12.98 -11.49 -6.96
C TYR A 187 -14.30 -11.73 -7.73
N ARG A 188 -14.57 -12.97 -8.18
CA ARG A 188 -15.90 -13.30 -8.75
C ARG A 188 -17.01 -13.11 -7.74
N ASP A 189 -16.81 -13.61 -6.54
CA ASP A 189 -17.78 -13.44 -5.45
C ASP A 189 -17.93 -11.97 -5.06
N LEU A 190 -16.82 -11.22 -4.96
CA LEU A 190 -16.84 -9.80 -4.64
C LEU A 190 -17.60 -8.97 -5.68
N VAL A 191 -17.39 -9.23 -6.98
CA VAL A 191 -18.09 -8.52 -8.05
C VAL A 191 -19.59 -8.85 -8.06
N ALA A 192 -19.95 -10.12 -7.89
CA ALA A 192 -21.34 -10.52 -7.77
C ALA A 192 -22.02 -9.88 -6.56
N PHE A 193 -21.32 -9.86 -5.43
CA PHE A 193 -21.77 -9.22 -4.20
C PHE A 193 -21.94 -7.70 -4.35
N ALA A 194 -20.97 -7.02 -4.95
CA ALA A 194 -21.03 -5.58 -5.18
C ALA A 194 -22.19 -5.20 -6.10
N LYS A 195 -22.44 -5.98 -7.16
CA LYS A 195 -23.60 -5.77 -8.04
C LYS A 195 -24.93 -6.01 -7.32
N LYS A 196 -25.03 -7.07 -6.52
CA LYS A 196 -26.24 -7.39 -5.72
C LYS A 196 -26.60 -6.24 -4.79
N HIS A 197 -25.58 -5.65 -4.16
CA HIS A 197 -25.78 -4.56 -3.19
C HIS A 197 -25.63 -3.16 -3.78
N GLU A 198 -25.39 -3.03 -5.08
CA GLU A 198 -25.21 -1.75 -5.79
C GLU A 198 -24.13 -0.87 -5.10
N ILE A 199 -23.00 -1.44 -4.71
CA ILE A 199 -21.84 -0.75 -4.16
C ILE A 199 -20.68 -0.76 -5.15
N LEU A 200 -19.80 0.24 -5.05
CA LEU A 200 -18.61 0.34 -5.89
C LEU A 200 -17.46 -0.47 -5.27
N ILE A 201 -16.57 -0.99 -6.11
CA ILE A 201 -15.31 -1.61 -5.68
C ILE A 201 -14.17 -0.64 -6.00
N LEU A 202 -13.37 -0.30 -5.00
CA LEU A 202 -12.15 0.48 -5.13
C LEU A 202 -10.96 -0.43 -4.79
N SER A 203 -10.28 -0.92 -5.83
CA SER A 203 -9.21 -1.91 -5.71
C SER A 203 -7.84 -1.25 -5.72
N ASP A 204 -7.01 -1.48 -4.70
CA ASP A 204 -5.60 -1.07 -4.70
C ASP A 204 -4.71 -2.26 -5.10
N LEU A 205 -4.19 -2.21 -6.32
CA LEU A 205 -3.34 -3.22 -6.93
C LEU A 205 -1.87 -2.75 -7.06
N ALA A 206 -1.41 -1.91 -6.13
CA ALA A 206 -0.06 -1.33 -6.19
C ALA A 206 1.08 -2.36 -6.16
N TYR A 207 0.83 -3.56 -5.66
CA TYR A 207 1.81 -4.65 -5.52
C TYR A 207 1.60 -5.79 -6.52
N ALA A 208 0.91 -5.56 -7.64
CA ALA A 208 0.62 -6.56 -8.68
C ALA A 208 1.83 -7.37 -9.14
N GLU A 209 3.01 -6.74 -9.18
CA GLU A 209 4.24 -7.34 -9.71
C GLU A 209 5.22 -7.80 -8.61
N VAL A 210 4.86 -7.63 -7.34
CA VAL A 210 5.70 -8.07 -6.21
C VAL A 210 5.09 -9.33 -5.60
N TYR A 211 5.37 -10.47 -6.18
CA TYR A 211 4.89 -11.79 -5.76
C TYR A 211 5.99 -12.84 -5.91
N PHE A 212 5.83 -14.00 -5.26
CA PHE A 212 6.92 -14.96 -5.09
C PHE A 212 6.64 -16.34 -5.67
N ASP A 213 5.41 -16.60 -6.11
CA ASP A 213 5.03 -17.78 -6.88
C ASP A 213 4.71 -17.38 -8.33
N ASP A 214 5.63 -17.67 -9.25
CA ASP A 214 5.48 -17.33 -10.67
C ASP A 214 4.37 -18.14 -11.36
N SER A 215 3.92 -19.26 -10.77
CA SER A 215 2.79 -20.05 -11.26
C SER A 215 1.42 -19.49 -10.89
N ASN A 216 1.37 -18.63 -9.87
CA ASN A 216 0.13 -18.03 -9.35
C ASN A 216 0.26 -16.50 -9.15
N PRO A 217 0.41 -15.74 -10.23
CA PRO A 217 0.54 -14.28 -10.13
C PRO A 217 -0.77 -13.65 -9.64
N PRO A 218 -0.71 -12.59 -8.80
CA PRO A 218 -1.89 -11.89 -8.30
C PRO A 218 -2.80 -11.42 -9.44
N PRO A 219 -4.12 -11.71 -9.38
CA PRO A 219 -5.07 -11.29 -10.38
C PRO A 219 -5.48 -9.82 -10.22
N SER A 220 -6.02 -9.23 -11.28
CA SER A 220 -6.81 -8.00 -11.25
C SER A 220 -8.28 -8.34 -11.06
N VAL A 221 -9.01 -7.56 -10.27
CA VAL A 221 -10.46 -7.68 -10.16
C VAL A 221 -11.15 -7.46 -11.52
N LEU A 222 -10.55 -6.67 -12.40
CA LEU A 222 -11.09 -6.39 -13.74
C LEU A 222 -11.06 -7.60 -14.70
N GLN A 223 -10.38 -8.70 -14.33
CA GLN A 223 -10.46 -9.96 -15.08
C GLN A 223 -11.83 -10.64 -14.93
N VAL A 224 -12.60 -10.27 -13.92
CA VAL A 224 -13.95 -10.82 -13.71
C VAL A 224 -14.92 -10.15 -14.67
N GLN A 225 -15.70 -10.97 -15.37
CA GLN A 225 -16.71 -10.49 -16.31
C GLN A 225 -17.70 -9.52 -15.63
N GLY A 226 -17.83 -8.32 -16.18
CA GLY A 226 -18.70 -7.28 -15.67
C GLY A 226 -18.16 -6.53 -14.45
N ALA A 227 -16.93 -6.78 -14.00
CA ALA A 227 -16.29 -6.00 -12.95
C ALA A 227 -16.14 -4.52 -13.34
N ILE A 228 -15.93 -4.24 -14.62
CA ILE A 228 -15.78 -2.88 -15.16
C ILE A 228 -16.97 -1.97 -14.83
N ASP A 229 -18.17 -2.54 -14.64
CA ASP A 229 -19.39 -1.78 -14.37
C ASP A 229 -19.39 -1.15 -12.98
N VAL A 230 -18.67 -1.73 -12.02
CA VAL A 230 -18.72 -1.34 -10.60
C VAL A 230 -17.34 -1.05 -9.99
N THR A 231 -16.24 -1.17 -10.76
CA THR A 231 -14.88 -1.15 -10.20
C THR A 231 -14.03 -0.03 -10.77
N VAL A 232 -13.25 0.60 -9.89
CA VAL A 232 -12.01 1.32 -10.23
C VAL A 232 -10.85 0.64 -9.54
N GLU A 233 -9.76 0.39 -10.27
CA GLU A 233 -8.54 -0.22 -9.79
C GLU A 233 -7.36 0.74 -9.91
N PHE A 234 -6.54 0.80 -8.87
CA PHE A 234 -5.37 1.68 -8.79
C PHE A 234 -4.09 0.87 -8.88
N THR A 235 -3.19 1.30 -9.78
CA THR A 235 -1.85 0.73 -9.93
C THR A 235 -0.78 1.78 -9.71
N SER A 236 0.45 1.34 -9.45
CA SER A 236 1.54 2.24 -9.11
C SER A 236 2.86 1.81 -9.75
N MET A 237 3.51 2.75 -10.43
CA MET A 237 4.89 2.57 -10.92
C MET A 237 5.91 2.53 -9.78
N SER A 238 5.53 3.01 -8.60
CA SER A 238 6.41 3.10 -7.42
C SER A 238 7.01 1.76 -7.00
N LYS A 239 6.24 0.66 -7.15
CA LYS A 239 6.65 -0.67 -6.69
C LYS A 239 7.16 -1.53 -7.85
N THR A 240 6.44 -1.54 -8.96
CA THR A 240 6.79 -2.32 -10.15
C THR A 240 8.13 -1.90 -10.76
N PHE A 241 8.41 -0.60 -10.81
CA PHE A 241 9.60 -0.05 -11.47
C PHE A 241 10.49 0.78 -10.54
N SER A 242 10.34 0.64 -9.23
CA SER A 242 11.12 1.43 -8.25
C SER A 242 11.06 2.95 -8.45
N MET A 243 9.92 3.46 -8.94
CA MET A 243 9.70 4.87 -9.26
C MET A 243 8.93 5.61 -8.16
N ALA A 244 9.16 5.29 -6.89
CA ALA A 244 8.37 5.84 -5.78
C ALA A 244 8.43 7.37 -5.69
N GLY A 245 9.62 7.97 -5.84
CA GLY A 245 9.83 9.42 -5.83
C GLY A 245 9.32 10.14 -7.07
N TRP A 246 9.08 9.42 -8.17
CA TRP A 246 8.66 9.99 -9.45
C TRP A 246 7.16 10.32 -9.51
N ARG A 247 6.40 9.83 -8.52
CA ARG A 247 4.98 10.11 -8.36
C ARG A 247 4.13 9.75 -9.59
N MET A 248 4.20 8.50 -10.04
CA MET A 248 3.40 8.01 -11.17
C MET A 248 2.56 6.78 -10.77
N GLY A 249 1.28 6.85 -11.06
CA GLY A 249 0.30 5.78 -10.89
C GLY A 249 -0.88 5.98 -11.83
N PHE A 250 -1.86 5.09 -11.73
CA PHE A 250 -3.04 5.10 -12.57
C PHE A 250 -4.27 4.70 -11.80
N ALA A 251 -5.42 5.22 -12.21
CA ALA A 251 -6.73 4.66 -11.94
C ALA A 251 -7.32 4.17 -13.25
N VAL A 252 -7.84 2.95 -13.24
CA VAL A 252 -8.43 2.32 -14.43
C VAL A 252 -9.76 1.66 -14.07
N GLY A 253 -10.69 1.55 -15.00
CA GLY A 253 -11.95 0.86 -14.77
C GLY A 253 -13.18 1.61 -15.23
N ASN A 254 -14.20 1.67 -14.39
CA ASN A 254 -15.50 2.23 -14.69
C ASN A 254 -15.39 3.67 -15.24
N GLU A 255 -15.93 3.89 -16.44
CA GLU A 255 -15.83 5.18 -17.15
C GLU A 255 -16.41 6.36 -16.38
N ARG A 256 -17.53 6.14 -15.68
CA ARG A 256 -18.19 7.19 -14.89
C ARG A 256 -17.31 7.64 -13.73
N ILE A 257 -16.70 6.70 -13.01
CA ILE A 257 -15.81 7.02 -11.88
C ILE A 257 -14.51 7.65 -12.39
N ILE A 258 -13.95 7.12 -13.49
CA ILE A 258 -12.75 7.68 -14.14
C ILE A 258 -13.01 9.12 -14.62
N ALA A 259 -14.19 9.40 -15.19
CA ALA A 259 -14.56 10.76 -15.59
C ALA A 259 -14.70 11.71 -14.38
N ALA A 260 -15.28 11.23 -13.27
CA ALA A 260 -15.41 11.99 -12.04
C ALA A 260 -14.04 12.33 -11.44
N LEU A 261 -13.14 11.33 -11.33
CA LEU A 261 -11.76 11.51 -10.88
C LEU A 261 -10.99 12.49 -11.77
N ALA A 262 -11.09 12.33 -13.10
CA ALA A 262 -10.42 13.22 -14.05
C ALA A 262 -10.90 14.66 -13.92
N ARG A 263 -12.20 14.84 -13.62
CA ARG A 263 -12.79 16.18 -13.40
C ARG A 263 -12.23 16.82 -12.13
N VAL A 264 -12.16 16.11 -11.02
CA VAL A 264 -11.56 16.63 -9.77
C VAL A 264 -10.10 16.99 -10.02
N LYS A 265 -9.33 16.12 -10.65
CA LYS A 265 -7.91 16.38 -10.99
C LYS A 265 -7.74 17.62 -11.87
N SER A 266 -8.63 17.88 -12.81
CA SER A 266 -8.53 19.05 -13.70
C SER A 266 -8.59 20.41 -12.96
N TYR A 267 -9.11 20.43 -11.74
CA TYR A 267 -9.10 21.61 -10.86
C TYR A 267 -7.93 21.62 -9.86
N LEU A 268 -7.27 20.47 -9.62
CA LEU A 268 -6.23 20.34 -8.60
C LEU A 268 -4.81 20.36 -9.21
N ASP A 269 -4.62 19.81 -10.39
CA ASP A 269 -3.31 19.66 -11.02
C ASP A 269 -3.38 19.69 -12.56
N TYR A 270 -2.23 19.89 -13.17
CA TYR A 270 -2.02 19.78 -14.62
C TYR A 270 -1.32 18.45 -15.00
N GLY A 271 -1.38 17.44 -14.13
CA GLY A 271 -0.73 16.16 -14.33
C GLY A 271 0.75 16.16 -13.94
N ALA A 272 1.37 15.00 -14.06
CA ALA A 272 2.77 14.82 -13.79
C ALA A 272 3.65 15.52 -14.84
N PHE A 273 4.87 15.89 -14.43
CA PHE A 273 5.89 16.43 -15.32
C PHE A 273 6.07 15.54 -16.57
N THR A 274 6.00 16.14 -17.76
CA THR A 274 5.95 15.41 -19.04
C THR A 274 7.10 14.39 -19.21
N PRO A 275 8.37 14.72 -18.90
CA PRO A 275 9.46 13.74 -18.98
C PRO A 275 9.25 12.48 -18.13
N ILE A 276 8.63 12.60 -16.96
CA ILE A 276 8.29 11.45 -16.12
C ILE A 276 7.23 10.59 -16.80
N GLN A 277 6.22 11.19 -17.43
CA GLN A 277 5.19 10.45 -18.15
C GLN A 277 5.75 9.69 -19.35
N VAL A 278 6.69 10.28 -20.09
CA VAL A 278 7.39 9.64 -21.20
C VAL A 278 8.27 8.47 -20.72
N ALA A 279 8.99 8.67 -19.62
CA ALA A 279 9.80 7.62 -19.01
C ALA A 279 8.91 6.46 -18.48
N ALA A 280 7.77 6.77 -17.87
CA ALA A 280 6.78 5.76 -17.44
C ALA A 280 6.19 4.99 -18.64
N THR A 281 5.97 5.67 -19.77
CA THR A 281 5.57 5.02 -21.01
C THR A 281 6.63 4.02 -21.50
N ALA A 282 7.91 4.39 -21.42
CA ALA A 282 9.02 3.50 -21.75
C ALA A 282 9.13 2.31 -20.78
N ALA A 283 8.84 2.52 -19.48
CA ALA A 283 8.80 1.43 -18.52
C ALA A 283 7.70 0.42 -18.84
N LEU A 284 6.47 0.87 -19.13
CA LEU A 284 5.33 0.01 -19.44
C LEU A 284 5.47 -0.75 -20.76
N ASN A 285 6.16 -0.18 -21.75
CA ASN A 285 6.39 -0.79 -23.06
C ASN A 285 7.75 -1.52 -23.15
N GLY A 286 8.55 -1.42 -22.11
CA GLY A 286 9.89 -2.03 -22.06
C GLY A 286 9.86 -3.53 -21.74
N PRO A 287 11.05 -4.15 -21.64
CA PRO A 287 11.16 -5.55 -21.29
C PRO A 287 10.81 -5.80 -19.82
N ASP A 288 10.25 -6.98 -19.54
CA ASP A 288 9.84 -7.40 -18.19
C ASP A 288 11.01 -7.94 -17.35
N ASP A 289 12.26 -7.95 -17.87
CA ASP A 289 13.45 -8.43 -17.15
C ASP A 289 13.65 -7.71 -15.82
N CYS A 290 13.52 -6.39 -15.84
CA CYS A 290 13.66 -5.58 -14.61
C CYS A 290 12.60 -5.91 -13.54
N ILE A 291 11.41 -6.34 -13.94
CA ILE A 291 10.36 -6.78 -13.01
C ILE A 291 10.74 -8.14 -12.41
N ARG A 292 11.27 -9.07 -13.22
CA ARG A 292 11.75 -10.37 -12.74
C ARG A 292 12.92 -10.22 -11.76
N GLU A 293 13.91 -9.40 -12.11
CA GLU A 293 15.06 -9.11 -11.25
C GLU A 293 14.63 -8.48 -9.91
N MET A 294 13.67 -7.56 -9.94
CA MET A 294 13.10 -6.97 -8.73
C MET A 294 12.42 -8.02 -7.86
N ARG A 295 11.56 -8.89 -8.44
CA ARG A 295 10.91 -9.99 -7.72
C ARG A 295 11.91 -10.96 -7.11
N ASP A 296 12.95 -11.36 -7.85
CA ASP A 296 14.00 -12.25 -7.35
C ASP A 296 14.75 -11.64 -6.18
N THR A 297 15.00 -10.34 -6.22
CA THR A 297 15.62 -9.62 -5.11
C THR A 297 14.73 -9.66 -3.87
N TYR A 298 13.43 -9.35 -3.99
CA TYR A 298 12.52 -9.41 -2.85
C TYR A 298 12.28 -10.86 -2.37
N ARG A 299 12.29 -11.85 -3.25
CA ARG A 299 12.22 -13.28 -2.88
C ARG A 299 13.41 -13.68 -1.99
N LYS A 300 14.64 -13.33 -2.38
CA LYS A 300 15.86 -13.58 -1.59
C LYS A 300 15.82 -12.89 -0.23
N ARG A 301 15.32 -11.65 -0.18
CA ARG A 301 15.17 -10.89 1.06
C ARG A 301 14.12 -11.49 1.97
N ARG A 302 12.98 -11.92 1.42
CA ARG A 302 11.94 -12.66 2.15
C ARG A 302 12.54 -13.92 2.81
N ASP A 303 13.26 -14.72 2.05
CA ASP A 303 13.83 -15.96 2.53
C ASP A 303 14.89 -15.69 3.62
N ALA A 304 15.74 -14.68 3.42
CA ALA A 304 16.71 -14.23 4.43
C ALA A 304 16.03 -13.71 5.71
N LEU A 305 14.91 -12.99 5.58
CA LEU A 305 14.12 -12.49 6.71
C LEU A 305 13.55 -13.66 7.51
N VAL A 306 12.77 -14.52 6.87
CA VAL A 306 12.08 -15.64 7.52
C VAL A 306 13.09 -16.57 8.21
N GLU A 307 14.15 -16.97 7.49
CA GLU A 307 15.18 -17.84 8.03
C GLU A 307 15.92 -17.23 9.21
N SER A 308 16.40 -15.99 9.06
CA SER A 308 17.27 -15.39 10.09
C SER A 308 16.50 -14.95 11.35
N PHE A 309 15.26 -14.48 11.19
CA PHE A 309 14.40 -14.11 12.33
C PHE A 309 13.87 -15.36 13.05
N GLY A 310 13.52 -16.44 12.32
CA GLY A 310 13.19 -17.73 12.94
C GLY A 310 14.33 -18.26 13.81
N ARG A 311 15.59 -18.21 13.32
CA ARG A 311 16.78 -18.57 14.14
C ARG A 311 17.01 -17.62 15.33
N ALA A 312 16.50 -16.40 15.26
CA ALA A 312 16.56 -15.44 16.35
C ALA A 312 15.42 -15.65 17.40
N GLY A 313 14.53 -16.62 17.20
CA GLY A 313 13.42 -16.91 18.09
C GLY A 313 12.13 -16.14 17.77
N TRP A 314 12.02 -15.59 16.57
CA TRP A 314 10.82 -14.90 16.11
C TRP A 314 10.34 -15.50 14.78
N ASP A 315 9.34 -16.37 14.88
CA ASP A 315 8.73 -17.00 13.72
C ASP A 315 7.83 -16.00 12.98
N ILE A 316 8.23 -15.65 11.77
CA ILE A 316 7.50 -14.73 10.89
C ILE A 316 6.89 -15.55 9.75
N PRO A 317 5.56 -15.52 9.56
CA PRO A 317 4.94 -16.18 8.42
C PRO A 317 5.51 -15.65 7.10
N PRO A 318 5.94 -16.52 6.17
CA PRO A 318 6.47 -16.09 4.89
C PRO A 318 5.36 -15.40 4.06
N PRO A 319 5.53 -14.15 3.63
CA PRO A 319 4.55 -13.51 2.78
C PRO A 319 4.56 -14.13 1.37
N GLU A 320 3.37 -14.26 0.77
CA GLU A 320 3.19 -14.76 -0.60
C GLU A 320 3.48 -13.68 -1.65
N ALA A 321 3.28 -12.42 -1.28
CA ALA A 321 3.46 -11.27 -2.16
C ALA A 321 3.76 -10.00 -1.36
N SER A 322 3.89 -8.89 -2.05
CA SER A 322 4.27 -7.57 -1.55
C SER A 322 5.72 -7.49 -1.04
N MET A 323 6.13 -6.31 -0.62
CA MET A 323 7.46 -6.07 -0.05
C MET A 323 7.43 -6.05 1.48
N PHE A 324 6.38 -6.64 2.09
CA PHE A 324 6.16 -6.63 3.54
C PHE A 324 5.96 -8.04 4.08
N ALA A 325 6.41 -8.24 5.32
CA ALA A 325 5.98 -9.33 6.17
C ALA A 325 5.11 -8.78 7.31
N TRP A 326 4.00 -9.45 7.58
CA TRP A 326 3.09 -9.15 8.69
C TRP A 326 3.39 -10.11 9.83
N ALA A 327 4.14 -9.61 10.80
CA ALA A 327 4.74 -10.42 11.85
C ALA A 327 3.91 -10.32 13.15
N PRO A 328 3.40 -11.43 13.69
CA PRO A 328 2.80 -11.42 15.02
C PRO A 328 3.89 -11.08 16.05
N LEU A 329 3.52 -10.35 17.11
CA LEU A 329 4.45 -10.08 18.20
C LEU A 329 4.97 -11.39 18.81
N PRO A 330 6.27 -11.47 19.18
CA PRO A 330 6.78 -12.61 19.91
C PRO A 330 5.96 -12.87 21.18
N ARG A 331 5.79 -14.13 21.56
CA ARG A 331 4.90 -14.55 22.68
C ARG A 331 5.14 -13.76 23.97
N THR A 332 6.40 -13.47 24.28
CA THR A 332 6.82 -12.71 25.48
C THR A 332 6.42 -11.23 25.45
N PHE A 333 6.06 -10.70 24.27
CA PHE A 333 5.72 -9.29 24.07
C PHE A 333 4.25 -9.06 23.66
N ARG A 334 3.39 -10.08 23.70
CA ARG A 334 1.99 -9.95 23.25
C ARG A 334 1.20 -8.89 24.00
N ASP A 335 1.45 -8.78 25.31
CA ASP A 335 0.72 -7.85 26.18
C ASP A 335 1.33 -6.43 26.21
N VAL A 336 2.46 -6.24 25.51
CA VAL A 336 3.16 -4.93 25.49
C VAL A 336 2.50 -3.96 24.51
N GLY A 337 1.86 -4.47 23.48
CA GLY A 337 1.28 -3.68 22.40
C GLY A 337 2.27 -3.32 21.30
N SER A 338 1.75 -3.21 20.06
CA SER A 338 2.57 -3.05 18.85
C SER A 338 3.39 -1.77 18.83
N MET A 339 2.85 -0.65 19.36
CA MET A 339 3.55 0.62 19.42
C MET A 339 4.76 0.57 20.36
N GLN A 340 4.56 0.06 21.57
CA GLN A 340 5.62 -0.03 22.55
C GLN A 340 6.67 -1.04 22.12
N PHE A 341 6.26 -2.17 21.56
CA PHE A 341 7.20 -3.15 20.99
C PHE A 341 8.06 -2.52 19.88
N ALA A 342 7.47 -1.79 18.93
CA ALA A 342 8.23 -1.11 17.87
C ALA A 342 9.24 -0.09 18.44
N THR A 343 8.89 0.63 19.50
CA THR A 343 9.79 1.56 20.18
C THR A 343 10.96 0.83 20.83
N LEU A 344 10.68 -0.25 21.60
CA LEU A 344 11.70 -1.08 22.22
C LEU A 344 12.64 -1.73 21.18
N MET A 345 12.12 -2.14 20.05
CA MET A 345 12.91 -2.66 18.92
C MET A 345 13.99 -1.65 18.48
N VAL A 346 13.62 -0.38 18.32
CA VAL A 346 14.58 0.67 17.99
C VAL A 346 15.63 0.84 19.08
N GLU A 347 15.19 0.99 20.34
CA GLU A 347 16.05 1.31 21.48
C GLU A 347 17.02 0.17 21.84
N LYS A 348 16.57 -1.08 21.75
CA LYS A 348 17.32 -2.24 22.27
C LYS A 348 18.00 -3.04 21.16
N SER A 349 17.48 -3.05 19.93
CA SER A 349 18.08 -3.82 18.83
C SER A 349 18.63 -2.96 17.70
N GLY A 350 18.32 -1.66 17.66
CA GLY A 350 18.64 -0.79 16.52
C GLY A 350 17.83 -1.08 15.26
N VAL A 351 16.73 -1.84 15.38
CA VAL A 351 15.88 -2.23 14.24
C VAL A 351 14.54 -1.50 14.28
N VAL A 352 14.19 -0.83 13.19
CA VAL A 352 12.90 -0.15 13.04
C VAL A 352 11.90 -1.09 12.38
N VAL A 353 10.70 -1.19 12.94
CA VAL A 353 9.53 -1.85 12.35
C VAL A 353 8.31 -0.93 12.46
N SER A 354 7.28 -1.15 11.64
CA SER A 354 6.04 -0.37 11.74
C SER A 354 5.07 -1.05 12.71
N PRO A 355 4.58 -0.35 13.75
CA PRO A 355 3.57 -0.93 14.66
C PRO A 355 2.27 -1.22 13.90
N GLY A 356 1.65 -2.35 14.21
CA GLY A 356 0.45 -2.78 13.49
C GLY A 356 -0.75 -1.87 13.69
N VAL A 357 -0.88 -1.28 14.89
CA VAL A 357 -1.92 -0.29 15.21
C VAL A 357 -1.91 0.92 14.26
N ALA A 358 -0.78 1.22 13.61
CA ALA A 358 -0.68 2.28 12.59
C ALA A 358 -1.50 2.01 11.33
N PHE A 359 -1.95 0.79 11.14
CA PHE A 359 -2.77 0.35 10.00
C PHE A 359 -4.24 0.12 10.37
N GLY A 360 -4.60 0.39 11.61
CA GLY A 360 -5.95 0.18 12.15
C GLY A 360 -5.91 -0.63 13.45
N GLU A 361 -6.99 -0.56 14.22
CA GLU A 361 -7.08 -1.20 15.54
C GLU A 361 -6.89 -2.73 15.51
N HIS A 362 -7.34 -3.38 14.42
CA HIS A 362 -7.14 -4.83 14.23
C HIS A 362 -5.72 -5.20 13.80
N GLY A 363 -4.85 -4.22 13.61
CA GLY A 363 -3.41 -4.43 13.47
C GLY A 363 -2.67 -4.58 14.81
N GLU A 364 -3.36 -4.38 15.95
CA GLU A 364 -2.75 -4.60 17.26
C GLU A 364 -2.34 -6.08 17.44
N GLY A 365 -1.22 -6.32 18.10
CA GLY A 365 -0.60 -7.64 18.22
C GLY A 365 0.33 -8.03 17.07
N TYR A 366 0.52 -7.14 16.08
CA TYR A 366 1.40 -7.34 14.92
C TYR A 366 2.34 -6.16 14.70
N VAL A 367 3.37 -6.40 13.90
CA VAL A 367 4.18 -5.35 13.27
C VAL A 367 4.36 -5.66 11.79
N ARG A 368 4.48 -4.61 10.98
CA ARG A 368 4.87 -4.76 9.57
C ARG A 368 6.38 -4.58 9.43
N ILE A 369 7.01 -5.52 8.75
CA ILE A 369 8.45 -5.51 8.42
C ILE A 369 8.58 -5.30 6.90
N ALA A 370 9.32 -4.29 6.48
CA ALA A 370 9.59 -4.01 5.08
C ALA A 370 10.92 -4.64 4.65
N MET A 371 10.91 -5.35 3.53
CA MET A 371 12.08 -6.04 2.97
C MET A 371 12.90 -5.10 2.06
N VAL A 372 13.21 -3.90 2.54
CA VAL A 372 13.87 -2.82 1.79
C VAL A 372 15.36 -2.68 2.04
N GLU A 373 15.93 -3.62 2.76
CA GLU A 373 17.37 -3.74 3.02
C GLU A 373 17.95 -4.98 2.34
N ASN A 374 19.26 -4.99 2.08
CA ASN A 374 19.89 -6.18 1.53
C ASN A 374 19.94 -7.33 2.56
N GLU A 375 20.19 -8.56 2.08
CA GLU A 375 20.13 -9.77 2.91
C GLU A 375 21.14 -9.75 4.06
N GLN A 376 22.30 -9.08 3.91
CA GLN A 376 23.29 -8.95 4.98
C GLN A 376 22.78 -8.07 6.11
N ARG A 377 22.14 -6.93 5.77
CA ARG A 377 21.53 -6.03 6.74
C ARG A 377 20.34 -6.69 7.43
N ILE A 378 19.51 -7.46 6.69
CA ILE A 378 18.41 -8.25 7.27
C ILE A 378 18.95 -9.27 8.30
N ARG A 379 20.01 -10.01 7.97
CA ARG A 379 20.65 -10.94 8.92
C ARG A 379 21.31 -10.21 10.10
N GLN A 380 21.82 -9.01 9.88
CA GLN A 380 22.35 -8.17 10.97
C GLN A 380 21.20 -7.74 11.90
N ALA A 381 20.05 -7.31 11.36
CA ALA A 381 18.85 -6.99 12.14
C ALA A 381 18.43 -8.18 13.00
N ALA A 382 18.38 -9.39 12.44
CA ALA A 382 18.02 -10.60 13.18
C ALA A 382 18.95 -10.86 14.36
N ARG A 383 20.26 -10.59 14.25
CA ARG A 383 21.19 -10.71 15.39
C ARG A 383 20.90 -9.69 16.51
N GLY A 384 20.53 -8.46 16.14
CA GLY A 384 20.10 -7.45 17.11
C GLY A 384 18.82 -7.86 17.83
N VAL A 385 17.84 -8.32 17.05
CA VAL A 385 16.56 -8.82 17.56
C VAL A 385 16.74 -10.02 18.49
N ARG A 386 17.60 -10.97 18.14
CA ARG A 386 17.90 -12.12 19.01
C ARG A 386 18.35 -11.67 20.41
N ARG A 387 19.34 -10.75 20.50
CA ARG A 387 19.81 -10.23 21.78
C ARG A 387 18.69 -9.53 22.57
N PHE A 388 17.84 -8.77 21.87
CA PHE A 388 16.69 -8.13 22.48
C PHE A 388 15.68 -9.14 23.03
N LEU A 389 15.33 -10.19 22.28
CA LEU A 389 14.39 -11.21 22.72
C LEU A 389 14.95 -12.04 23.90
N GLU A 390 16.27 -12.34 23.90
CA GLU A 390 16.94 -13.04 25.00
C GLU A 390 16.95 -12.21 26.29
N SER A 391 17.05 -10.87 26.19
CA SER A 391 16.99 -9.96 27.35
C SER A 391 15.54 -9.60 27.78
N GLY A 392 14.54 -10.12 27.11
CA GLY A 392 13.16 -9.65 27.12
C GLY A 392 12.45 -9.68 28.48
N ILE A 393 12.78 -10.64 29.37
CA ILE A 393 12.14 -10.76 30.69
C ILE A 393 12.61 -9.63 31.61
N GLU A 394 13.87 -9.26 31.62
CA GLU A 394 14.39 -8.14 32.42
C GLU A 394 13.92 -6.78 31.91
N THR A 395 13.73 -6.65 30.58
CA THR A 395 13.28 -5.42 29.96
C THR A 395 11.82 -5.09 30.32
N LEU A 396 10.95 -6.09 30.45
CA LEU A 396 9.52 -5.90 30.79
C LEU A 396 9.31 -5.44 32.23
N HIS A 397 10.15 -5.85 33.18
CA HIS A 397 10.05 -5.43 34.57
C HIS A 397 10.39 -3.94 34.77
N ASN A 398 11.16 -3.34 33.88
CA ASN A 398 11.57 -1.93 33.93
C ASN A 398 10.68 -0.97 33.11
N VAL A 399 9.67 -1.48 32.42
CA VAL A 399 8.77 -0.66 31.60
C VAL A 399 7.54 -0.28 32.42
N VAL A 400 7.48 0.96 32.87
CA VAL A 400 6.26 1.54 33.46
C VAL A 400 5.20 1.67 32.35
N PRO A 401 3.97 1.13 32.53
CA PRO A 401 2.90 1.28 31.56
C PRO A 401 2.65 2.73 31.21
N LEU A 402 2.53 3.06 29.93
CA LEU A 402 2.26 4.42 29.42
C LEU A 402 0.98 5.04 30.00
N ALA A 403 0.06 4.23 30.52
CA ALA A 403 -1.16 4.67 31.19
C ALA A 403 -0.93 5.56 32.44
N ASN A 404 0.27 5.58 33.02
CA ASN A 404 0.61 6.34 34.24
C ASN A 404 1.52 7.56 34.01
N ARG A 405 1.79 7.93 32.74
CA ARG A 405 2.48 9.19 32.44
C ARG A 405 1.44 10.25 32.05
N ARG A 406 0.88 10.91 33.06
CA ARG A 406 0.10 12.15 32.90
C ARG A 406 1.00 13.32 32.56
#